data_c9f7413ee452b317ca64cb83b218f468
#
_entry.id   c9f7413ee452b317ca64cb83b218f468
#
_cell.length_a   1.000
_cell.length_b   1.000
_cell.length_c   1.000
_cell.angle_alpha   90.00
_cell.angle_beta   90.00
_cell.angle_gamma   90.00
#
_symmetry.space_group_name_H-M   'P 1'
#
loop_
_entity.id
_entity.type
_entity.pdbx_description
1 polymer ?
#
loop_
_entity_poly.entity_id
_entity_poly.type
_entity_poly.pdbx_seq_one_letter_code
_entity_poly.pdbx_strand_id
1 'polypeptide(L)'
;MKRDRQQQEILGEAVRNAFLKLDPRIQWKNPVMFIVFLGAILVAVLAVRAFMAGNTQEGWFDLHIDLWLCFTFLFANFAEAVAEGRGKAQAESLRKARKSLQAKKIKADGSFEIVGSEAIRKGDIVLVEAGDTIPNDGEVIEGMASVDESAVTGESAPVIRESGGDKSSVTGGTKVLSDWIKVRVTTNPGETFLDRMIGLVEGAKRQKTPNEIALTLLLVGLTIIFLFAVVTLEPFAIYSGTVISVTALVALLVCLIPTTIGGLLSAIGIAGMDRLLRPCCRSSR
;
A
#
# COMPACT_ATOMS: atom_id res chain seq x y z
N MET A 1 19.60 -4.68 -12.31
CA MET A 1 18.77 -4.62 -13.54
C MET A 1 17.28 -4.86 -13.32
N LYS A 2 16.77 -6.00 -12.76
CA LYS A 2 15.31 -6.17 -12.51
C LYS A 2 14.76 -5.22 -11.43
N ARG A 3 15.53 -4.96 -10.38
CA ARG A 3 15.17 -4.08 -9.26
C ARG A 3 15.07 -2.61 -9.68
N ASP A 4 15.93 -2.19 -10.60
CA ASP A 4 15.95 -0.80 -11.11
C ASP A 4 14.76 -0.52 -12.03
N ARG A 5 14.37 -1.47 -12.86
CA ARG A 5 13.16 -1.36 -13.70
C ARG A 5 11.88 -1.27 -12.86
N GLN A 6 11.77 -2.08 -11.83
CA GLN A 6 10.61 -2.05 -10.94
C GLN A 6 10.50 -0.74 -10.15
N GLN A 7 11.64 -0.15 -9.76
CA GLN A 7 11.64 1.18 -9.15
C GLN A 7 11.25 2.28 -10.14
N GLN A 8 11.68 2.20 -11.39
CA GLN A 8 11.28 3.16 -12.43
C GLN A 8 9.79 3.08 -12.78
N GLU A 9 9.22 1.88 -12.81
CA GLU A 9 7.77 1.69 -13.00
C GLU A 9 6.96 2.30 -11.86
N ILE A 10 7.36 2.05 -10.59
CA ILE A 10 6.72 2.64 -9.42
C ILE A 10 6.79 4.17 -9.44
N LEU A 11 7.95 4.74 -9.82
CA LEU A 11 8.12 6.19 -9.92
C LEU A 11 7.24 6.79 -11.04
N GLY A 12 7.18 6.14 -12.20
CA GLY A 12 6.33 6.58 -13.32
C GLY A 12 4.84 6.57 -12.97
N GLU A 13 4.39 5.48 -12.32
CA GLU A 13 3.02 5.39 -11.81
C GLU A 13 2.73 6.41 -10.71
N ALA A 14 3.69 6.67 -9.83
CA ALA A 14 3.55 7.65 -8.76
C ALA A 14 3.39 9.08 -9.31
N VAL A 15 4.15 9.45 -10.34
CA VAL A 15 3.99 10.74 -11.02
C VAL A 15 2.59 10.85 -11.62
N ARG A 16 2.14 9.84 -12.37
CA ARG A 16 0.79 9.84 -12.95
C ARG A 16 -0.30 9.93 -11.88
N ASN A 17 -0.16 9.19 -10.80
CA ASN A 17 -1.12 9.18 -9.69
C ASN A 17 -1.11 10.50 -8.91
N ALA A 18 0.03 11.20 -8.80
CA ALA A 18 0.11 12.53 -8.21
C ALA A 18 -0.78 13.55 -8.95
N PHE A 19 -0.80 13.48 -10.29
CA PHE A 19 -1.70 14.31 -11.10
C PHE A 19 -3.16 13.85 -11.03
N LEU A 20 -3.44 12.55 -10.99
CA LEU A 20 -4.81 12.05 -10.83
C LEU A 20 -5.42 12.41 -9.48
N LYS A 21 -4.59 12.52 -8.43
CA LYS A 21 -5.00 12.97 -7.09
C LYS A 21 -5.34 14.47 -7.02
N LEU A 22 -5.16 15.24 -8.11
CA LEU A 22 -5.64 16.63 -8.21
C LEU A 22 -7.18 16.71 -8.25
N ASP A 23 -7.89 15.60 -8.44
CA ASP A 23 -9.35 15.57 -8.40
C ASP A 23 -9.86 16.01 -7.01
N PRO A 24 -10.69 17.07 -6.91
CA PRO A 24 -11.24 17.56 -5.65
C PRO A 24 -11.97 16.50 -4.83
N ARG A 25 -12.57 15.51 -5.51
CA ARG A 25 -13.30 14.39 -4.87
C ARG A 25 -12.38 13.47 -4.09
N ILE A 26 -11.14 13.34 -4.53
CA ILE A 26 -10.12 12.54 -3.86
C ILE A 26 -9.53 13.34 -2.70
N GLN A 27 -9.29 14.63 -2.91
CA GLN A 27 -8.70 15.53 -1.92
C GLN A 27 -9.60 15.74 -0.69
N TRP A 28 -10.91 15.70 -0.85
CA TRP A 28 -11.87 15.79 0.27
C TRP A 28 -11.62 14.75 1.39
N LYS A 29 -11.00 13.62 1.05
CA LYS A 29 -10.64 12.58 2.05
C LYS A 29 -9.49 12.96 2.96
N ASN A 30 -8.70 13.96 2.57
CA ASN A 30 -7.60 14.52 3.36
C ASN A 30 -7.85 16.02 3.59
N PRO A 31 -8.51 16.42 4.70
CA PRO A 31 -8.95 17.79 4.91
C PRO A 31 -7.80 18.79 4.94
N VAL A 32 -6.61 18.36 5.40
CA VAL A 32 -5.41 19.20 5.44
C VAL A 32 -4.97 19.57 4.02
N MET A 33 -4.85 18.58 3.14
CA MET A 33 -4.45 18.80 1.75
C MET A 33 -5.53 19.54 0.94
N PHE A 34 -6.80 19.35 1.30
CA PHE A 34 -7.91 20.06 0.69
C PHE A 34 -7.85 21.57 0.95
N ILE A 35 -7.47 21.99 2.17
CA ILE A 35 -7.31 23.42 2.50
C ILE A 35 -6.15 24.02 1.71
N VAL A 36 -5.02 23.31 1.57
CA VAL A 36 -3.89 23.76 0.74
C VAL A 36 -4.30 23.91 -0.72
N PHE A 37 -5.07 22.95 -1.25
CA PHE A 37 -5.59 22.99 -2.62
C PHE A 37 -6.54 24.19 -2.83
N LEU A 38 -7.45 24.46 -1.90
CA LEU A 38 -8.31 25.65 -1.95
C LEU A 38 -7.51 26.94 -1.88
N GLY A 39 -6.47 26.97 -1.03
CA GLY A 39 -5.55 28.11 -0.94
C GLY A 39 -4.84 28.38 -2.26
N ALA A 40 -4.33 27.36 -2.93
CA ALA A 40 -3.70 27.50 -4.24
C ALA A 40 -4.70 28.05 -5.28
N ILE A 41 -5.91 27.50 -5.37
CA ILE A 41 -6.94 28.03 -6.28
C ILE A 41 -7.24 29.52 -5.99
N LEU A 42 -7.36 29.89 -4.72
CA LEU A 42 -7.62 31.27 -4.33
C LEU A 42 -6.49 32.22 -4.78
N VAL A 43 -5.23 31.83 -4.54
CA VAL A 43 -4.06 32.63 -4.92
C VAL A 43 -3.95 32.73 -6.46
N ALA A 44 -4.20 31.64 -7.19
CA ALA A 44 -4.25 31.67 -8.66
C ALA A 44 -5.29 32.68 -9.18
N VAL A 45 -6.49 32.70 -8.59
CA VAL A 45 -7.54 33.67 -8.95
C VAL A 45 -7.09 35.11 -8.64
N LEU A 46 -6.43 35.33 -7.49
CA LEU A 46 -5.92 36.64 -7.13
C LEU A 46 -4.83 37.11 -8.11
N ALA A 47 -3.90 36.23 -8.50
CA ALA A 47 -2.87 36.51 -9.50
C ALA A 47 -3.50 36.96 -10.84
N VAL A 48 -4.49 36.21 -11.33
CA VAL A 48 -5.19 36.56 -12.58
C VAL A 48 -5.87 37.95 -12.44
N ARG A 49 -6.54 38.19 -11.31
CA ARG A 49 -7.18 39.50 -11.06
C ARG A 49 -6.17 40.65 -11.04
N ALA A 50 -5.01 40.45 -10.39
CA ALA A 50 -3.97 41.47 -10.32
C ALA A 50 -3.42 41.81 -11.72
N PHE A 51 -3.18 40.80 -12.57
CA PHE A 51 -2.76 41.02 -13.96
C PHE A 51 -3.86 41.74 -14.77
N MET A 52 -5.12 41.36 -14.62
CA MET A 52 -6.23 42.02 -15.32
C MET A 52 -6.44 43.49 -14.88
N ALA A 53 -6.14 43.79 -13.62
CA ALA A 53 -6.18 45.14 -13.06
C ALA A 53 -4.96 46.02 -13.45
N GLY A 54 -3.99 45.45 -14.19
CA GLY A 54 -2.76 46.17 -14.58
C GLY A 54 -1.70 46.24 -13.46
N ASN A 55 -1.94 45.64 -12.29
CA ASN A 55 -0.98 45.59 -11.19
C ASN A 55 -0.01 44.42 -11.35
N THR A 56 0.97 44.60 -12.25
CA THR A 56 1.90 43.54 -12.63
C THR A 56 2.80 43.12 -11.47
N GLN A 57 3.13 44.00 -10.53
CA GLN A 57 3.99 43.67 -9.40
C GLN A 57 3.32 42.72 -8.41
N GLU A 58 2.07 42.97 -8.05
CA GLU A 58 1.28 42.05 -7.22
C GLU A 58 1.00 40.74 -7.98
N GLY A 59 0.66 40.81 -9.26
CA GLY A 59 0.42 39.64 -10.08
C GLY A 59 1.61 38.67 -10.13
N TRP A 60 2.83 39.21 -10.27
CA TRP A 60 4.04 38.38 -10.21
C TRP A 60 4.30 37.80 -8.83
N PHE A 61 4.06 38.56 -7.77
CA PHE A 61 4.19 38.06 -6.38
C PHE A 61 3.22 36.91 -6.13
N ASP A 62 1.94 37.08 -6.46
CA ASP A 62 0.91 36.06 -6.29
C ASP A 62 1.22 34.80 -7.12
N LEU A 63 1.68 35.00 -8.36
CA LEU A 63 2.05 33.87 -9.23
C LEU A 63 3.23 33.05 -8.67
N HIS A 64 4.24 33.71 -8.08
CA HIS A 64 5.35 33.01 -7.46
C HIS A 64 4.90 32.21 -6.24
N ILE A 65 4.05 32.78 -5.40
CA ILE A 65 3.47 32.05 -4.25
C ILE A 65 2.65 30.86 -4.71
N ASP A 66 1.79 31.04 -5.73
CA ASP A 66 0.97 29.95 -6.28
C ASP A 66 1.83 28.82 -6.86
N LEU A 67 2.91 29.15 -7.56
CA LEU A 67 3.85 28.15 -8.08
C LEU A 67 4.44 27.30 -6.95
N TRP A 68 4.84 27.92 -5.83
CA TRP A 68 5.34 27.19 -4.67
C TRP A 68 4.28 26.37 -3.97
N LEU A 69 3.06 26.86 -3.87
CA LEU A 69 1.91 26.12 -3.33
C LEU A 69 1.61 24.88 -4.19
N CYS A 70 1.56 25.04 -5.51
CA CYS A 70 1.37 23.95 -6.45
C CYS A 70 2.49 22.92 -6.36
N PHE A 71 3.74 23.35 -6.26
CA PHE A 71 4.89 22.47 -6.07
C PHE A 71 4.77 21.66 -4.77
N THR A 72 4.47 22.32 -3.66
CA THR A 72 4.31 21.67 -2.35
C THR A 72 3.19 20.63 -2.40
N PHE A 73 2.07 20.98 -3.01
CA PHE A 73 0.91 20.11 -3.15
C PHE A 73 1.21 18.89 -4.04
N LEU A 74 1.83 19.09 -5.20
CA LEU A 74 2.24 18.00 -6.09
C LEU A 74 3.28 17.09 -5.45
N PHE A 75 4.24 17.67 -4.74
CA PHE A 75 5.24 16.89 -4.04
C PHE A 75 4.64 16.02 -2.93
N ALA A 76 3.69 16.56 -2.15
CA ALA A 76 3.00 15.80 -1.13
C ALA A 76 2.20 14.63 -1.72
N ASN A 77 1.43 14.88 -2.79
CA ASN A 77 0.70 13.84 -3.51
C ASN A 77 1.64 12.77 -4.12
N PHE A 78 2.78 13.20 -4.67
CA PHE A 78 3.80 12.28 -5.18
C PHE A 78 4.37 11.39 -4.08
N ALA A 79 4.75 11.96 -2.94
CA ALA A 79 5.29 11.21 -1.80
C ALA A 79 4.29 10.17 -1.29
N GLU A 80 3.00 10.53 -1.21
CA GLU A 80 1.93 9.62 -0.85
C GLU A 80 1.74 8.50 -1.89
N ALA A 81 1.76 8.84 -3.18
CA ALA A 81 1.62 7.87 -4.27
C ALA A 81 2.80 6.86 -4.32
N VAL A 82 4.02 7.30 -4.04
CA VAL A 82 5.20 6.40 -3.91
C VAL A 82 5.03 5.44 -2.75
N ALA A 83 4.53 5.93 -1.61
CA ALA A 83 4.28 5.08 -0.44
C ALA A 83 3.21 4.01 -0.72
N GLU A 84 2.09 4.38 -1.35
CA GLU A 84 1.03 3.45 -1.76
C GLU A 84 1.51 2.43 -2.82
N GLY A 85 2.32 2.88 -3.80
CA GLY A 85 2.87 2.03 -4.86
C GLY A 85 3.75 0.90 -4.33
N ARG A 86 4.54 1.16 -3.29
CA ARG A 86 5.36 0.13 -2.63
C ARG A 86 4.51 -0.95 -1.96
N GLY A 87 3.40 -0.58 -1.32
CA GLY A 87 2.47 -1.53 -0.71
C GLY A 87 1.81 -2.45 -1.74
N LYS A 88 1.36 -1.88 -2.88
CA LYS A 88 0.75 -2.65 -3.99
C LYS A 88 1.75 -3.61 -4.64
N ALA A 89 2.99 -3.20 -4.84
CA ALA A 89 4.02 -4.04 -5.45
C ALA A 89 4.34 -5.29 -4.60
N GLN A 90 4.26 -5.21 -3.27
CA GLN A 90 4.43 -6.36 -2.38
C GLN A 90 3.28 -7.36 -2.52
N ALA A 91 2.03 -6.89 -2.52
CA ALA A 91 0.85 -7.74 -2.71
C ALA A 91 0.89 -8.44 -4.09
N GLU A 92 1.29 -7.73 -5.13
CA GLU A 92 1.42 -8.29 -6.48
C GLU A 92 2.53 -9.34 -6.59
N SER A 93 3.64 -9.18 -5.85
CA SER A 93 4.71 -10.18 -5.82
C SER A 93 4.24 -11.51 -5.20
N LEU A 94 3.41 -11.47 -4.16
CA LEU A 94 2.79 -12.65 -3.55
C LEU A 94 1.82 -13.34 -4.52
N ARG A 95 1.02 -12.56 -5.26
CA ARG A 95 0.13 -13.11 -6.31
C ARG A 95 0.90 -13.77 -7.44
N LYS A 96 2.01 -13.17 -7.90
CA LYS A 96 2.85 -13.75 -8.96
C LYS A 96 3.49 -15.07 -8.51
N ALA A 97 3.96 -15.15 -7.28
CA ALA A 97 4.49 -16.38 -6.72
C ALA A 97 3.48 -17.52 -6.75
N ARG A 98 2.20 -17.23 -6.45
CA ARG A 98 1.11 -18.22 -6.53
C ARG A 98 0.80 -18.67 -7.96
N LYS A 99 0.71 -17.75 -8.92
CA LYS A 99 0.38 -18.06 -10.32
C LYS A 99 1.39 -18.97 -11.01
N SER A 100 2.62 -19.03 -10.51
CA SER A 100 3.69 -19.87 -11.06
C SER A 100 3.69 -21.30 -10.53
N LEU A 101 2.81 -21.66 -9.58
CA LEU A 101 2.76 -23.01 -9.03
C LEU A 101 2.12 -23.99 -10.02
N GLN A 102 2.88 -25.01 -10.38
CA GLN A 102 2.42 -26.15 -11.16
C GLN A 102 2.17 -27.33 -10.25
N ALA A 103 1.21 -28.17 -10.61
CA ALA A 103 0.84 -29.35 -9.84
C ALA A 103 0.68 -30.55 -10.76
N LYS A 104 1.06 -31.72 -10.28
CA LYS A 104 0.87 -33.02 -10.92
C LYS A 104 -0.49 -33.59 -10.49
N LYS A 105 -1.56 -33.27 -11.24
CA LYS A 105 -2.90 -33.79 -10.96
C LYS A 105 -3.01 -35.24 -11.43
N ILE A 106 -3.45 -36.12 -10.57
CA ILE A 106 -3.67 -37.54 -10.87
C ILE A 106 -5.03 -37.73 -11.52
N LYS A 107 -5.07 -38.40 -12.69
CA LYS A 107 -6.30 -38.76 -13.40
C LYS A 107 -6.84 -40.11 -12.91
N ALA A 108 -8.09 -40.44 -13.28
CA ALA A 108 -8.73 -41.70 -12.95
C ALA A 108 -8.00 -42.94 -13.52
N ASP A 109 -7.21 -42.76 -14.56
CA ASP A 109 -6.39 -43.81 -15.20
C ASP A 109 -5.01 -44.00 -14.50
N GLY A 110 -4.72 -43.24 -13.42
CA GLY A 110 -3.45 -43.29 -12.70
C GLY A 110 -2.34 -42.47 -13.35
N SER A 111 -2.55 -41.90 -14.52
CA SER A 111 -1.61 -40.94 -15.13
C SER A 111 -1.66 -39.58 -14.44
N PHE A 112 -0.61 -38.79 -14.58
CA PHE A 112 -0.62 -37.40 -14.05
C PHE A 112 -0.56 -36.39 -15.20
N GLU A 113 -1.22 -35.26 -14.96
CA GLU A 113 -1.20 -34.10 -15.85
C GLU A 113 -0.65 -32.91 -15.09
N ILE A 114 0.27 -32.16 -15.72
CA ILE A 114 0.79 -30.92 -15.13
C ILE A 114 -0.21 -29.80 -15.40
N VAL A 115 -0.78 -29.27 -14.35
CA VAL A 115 -1.77 -28.18 -14.39
C VAL A 115 -1.34 -27.03 -13.50
N GLY A 116 -1.77 -25.82 -13.82
CA GLY A 116 -1.58 -24.67 -12.90
C GLY A 116 -2.45 -24.83 -11.65
N SER A 117 -1.99 -24.33 -10.52
CA SER A 117 -2.74 -24.39 -9.24
C SER A 117 -4.14 -23.77 -9.32
N GLU A 118 -4.37 -22.84 -10.25
CA GLU A 118 -5.68 -22.22 -10.49
C GLU A 118 -6.70 -23.17 -11.14
N ALA A 119 -6.25 -24.23 -11.80
CA ALA A 119 -7.11 -25.22 -12.45
C ALA A 119 -7.54 -26.36 -11.51
N ILE A 120 -6.91 -26.48 -10.35
CA ILE A 120 -7.20 -27.52 -9.36
C ILE A 120 -8.48 -27.17 -8.60
N ARG A 121 -9.30 -28.19 -8.35
CA ARG A 121 -10.58 -28.05 -7.64
C ARG A 121 -10.61 -28.96 -6.41
N LYS A 122 -11.52 -28.65 -5.50
CA LYS A 122 -11.81 -29.48 -4.33
C LYS A 122 -12.15 -30.91 -4.76
N GLY A 123 -11.49 -31.88 -4.16
CA GLY A 123 -11.64 -33.31 -4.47
C GLY A 123 -10.58 -33.85 -5.43
N ASP A 124 -9.85 -32.99 -6.15
CA ASP A 124 -8.75 -33.43 -7.00
C ASP A 124 -7.61 -34.03 -6.15
N ILE A 125 -6.91 -35.00 -6.73
CA ILE A 125 -5.76 -35.64 -6.10
C ILE A 125 -4.51 -35.13 -6.84
N VAL A 126 -3.53 -34.65 -6.10
CA VAL A 126 -2.26 -34.16 -6.62
C VAL A 126 -1.10 -34.94 -6.02
N LEU A 127 -0.11 -35.25 -6.84
CA LEU A 127 1.16 -35.81 -6.41
C LEU A 127 2.14 -34.66 -6.16
N VAL A 128 2.78 -34.68 -4.98
CA VAL A 128 3.78 -33.69 -4.60
C VAL A 128 5.02 -34.44 -4.15
N GLU A 129 6.14 -34.19 -4.82
CA GLU A 129 7.42 -34.83 -4.61
C GLU A 129 8.42 -33.88 -3.95
N ALA A 130 9.55 -34.42 -3.47
CA ALA A 130 10.62 -33.63 -2.89
C ALA A 130 11.07 -32.49 -3.83
N GLY A 131 11.07 -31.27 -3.32
CA GLY A 131 11.38 -30.05 -4.09
C GLY A 131 10.14 -29.32 -4.64
N ASP A 132 9.00 -30.00 -4.75
CA ASP A 132 7.75 -29.40 -5.20
C ASP A 132 7.10 -28.57 -4.09
N THR A 133 6.28 -27.59 -4.48
CA THR A 133 5.45 -26.81 -3.57
C THR A 133 4.02 -27.34 -3.61
N ILE A 134 3.40 -27.52 -2.44
CA ILE A 134 2.01 -27.95 -2.32
C ILE A 134 1.11 -26.87 -2.94
N PRO A 135 0.28 -27.21 -3.94
CA PRO A 135 -0.43 -26.19 -4.73
C PRO A 135 -1.60 -25.57 -4.00
N ASN A 136 -2.36 -26.35 -3.24
CA ASN A 136 -3.57 -25.93 -2.51
C ASN A 136 -3.65 -26.63 -1.17
N ASP A 137 -4.50 -26.13 -0.27
CA ASP A 137 -4.75 -26.76 1.02
C ASP A 137 -5.44 -28.13 0.79
N GLY A 138 -5.02 -29.11 1.55
CA GLY A 138 -5.51 -30.47 1.37
C GLY A 138 -5.19 -31.40 2.53
N GLU A 139 -5.49 -32.67 2.30
CA GLU A 139 -5.27 -33.77 3.21
C GLU A 139 -4.42 -34.85 2.53
N VAL A 140 -3.36 -35.31 3.20
CA VAL A 140 -2.53 -36.41 2.73
C VAL A 140 -3.31 -37.70 2.80
N ILE A 141 -3.50 -38.36 1.65
CA ILE A 141 -4.21 -39.63 1.55
C ILE A 141 -3.28 -40.81 1.41
N GLU A 142 -2.05 -40.59 0.93
CA GLU A 142 -1.04 -41.63 0.75
C GLU A 142 0.36 -41.02 0.82
N GLY A 143 1.32 -41.75 1.37
CA GLY A 143 2.70 -41.34 1.49
C GLY A 143 3.01 -40.62 2.82
N MET A 144 4.28 -40.26 2.96
CA MET A 144 4.80 -39.50 4.09
C MET A 144 5.93 -38.60 3.58
N ALA A 145 5.96 -37.35 4.02
CA ALA A 145 7.00 -36.41 3.62
C ALA A 145 7.35 -35.42 4.73
N SER A 146 8.56 -34.92 4.68
CA SER A 146 8.99 -33.77 5.47
C SER A 146 8.63 -32.50 4.72
N VAL A 147 7.90 -31.60 5.36
CA VAL A 147 7.34 -30.37 4.75
C VAL A 147 7.90 -29.15 5.50
N ASP A 148 8.43 -28.22 4.75
CA ASP A 148 8.81 -26.88 5.26
C ASP A 148 7.58 -25.96 5.24
N GLU A 149 7.08 -25.66 6.41
CA GLU A 149 5.93 -24.78 6.62
C GLU A 149 6.34 -23.36 7.04
N SER A 150 7.64 -23.04 7.02
CA SER A 150 8.18 -21.75 7.47
C SER A 150 7.56 -20.54 6.78
N ALA A 151 7.15 -20.69 5.52
CA ALA A 151 6.46 -19.64 4.77
C ALA A 151 5.06 -19.29 5.31
N VAL A 152 4.45 -20.21 6.07
CA VAL A 152 3.09 -20.12 6.61
C VAL A 152 3.09 -19.91 8.12
N THR A 153 3.82 -20.75 8.85
CA THR A 153 3.87 -20.75 10.32
C THR A 153 4.96 -19.87 10.89
N GLY A 154 5.98 -19.54 10.09
CA GLY A 154 7.18 -18.84 10.54
C GLY A 154 8.18 -19.75 11.28
N GLU A 155 7.85 -21.03 11.51
CA GLU A 155 8.74 -21.99 12.17
C GLU A 155 9.68 -22.64 11.16
N SER A 156 10.99 -22.62 11.44
CA SER A 156 12.01 -23.15 10.54
C SER A 156 12.20 -24.67 10.63
N ALA A 157 11.58 -25.33 11.59
CA ALA A 157 11.68 -26.77 11.75
C ALA A 157 10.73 -27.48 10.79
N PRO A 158 11.23 -28.43 9.95
CA PRO A 158 10.37 -29.20 9.07
C PRO A 158 9.40 -30.08 9.86
N VAL A 159 8.18 -30.21 9.37
CA VAL A 159 7.11 -31.00 9.98
C VAL A 159 6.88 -32.27 9.14
N ILE A 160 6.74 -33.42 9.78
CA ILE A 160 6.38 -34.65 9.09
C ILE A 160 4.88 -34.67 8.86
N ARG A 161 4.49 -34.85 7.60
CA ARG A 161 3.09 -35.00 7.15
C ARG A 161 2.90 -36.41 6.58
N GLU A 162 1.85 -37.08 7.03
CA GLU A 162 1.57 -38.49 6.71
C GLU A 162 0.07 -38.73 6.57
N SER A 163 -0.31 -39.81 5.92
CA SER A 163 -1.73 -40.17 5.77
C SER A 163 -2.32 -40.62 7.08
N GLY A 164 -3.47 -40.06 7.45
CA GLY A 164 -4.24 -40.39 8.64
C GLY A 164 -3.89 -39.59 9.89
N GLY A 165 -4.86 -39.34 10.73
CA GLY A 165 -4.72 -38.62 12.00
C GLY A 165 -4.45 -37.11 11.85
N ASP A 166 -3.93 -36.53 12.92
CA ASP A 166 -3.74 -35.07 13.04
C ASP A 166 -2.64 -34.50 12.13
N LYS A 167 -1.78 -35.37 11.55
CA LYS A 167 -0.68 -34.98 10.69
C LYS A 167 -1.01 -34.99 9.19
N SER A 168 -2.25 -35.32 8.83
CA SER A 168 -2.67 -35.43 7.42
C SER A 168 -2.93 -34.08 6.75
N SER A 169 -3.20 -33.02 7.50
CA SER A 169 -3.49 -31.70 6.96
C SER A 169 -2.25 -31.02 6.40
N VAL A 170 -2.33 -30.48 5.18
CA VAL A 170 -1.27 -29.71 4.53
C VAL A 170 -1.79 -28.39 3.98
N THR A 171 -0.92 -27.38 3.99
CA THR A 171 -1.27 -26.03 3.57
C THR A 171 -0.61 -25.71 2.23
N GLY A 172 -1.37 -25.13 1.32
CA GLY A 172 -0.85 -24.66 0.03
C GLY A 172 0.23 -23.59 0.20
N GLY A 173 1.29 -23.67 -0.64
CA GLY A 173 2.44 -22.79 -0.58
C GLY A 173 3.60 -23.28 0.28
N THR A 174 3.44 -24.39 1.01
CA THR A 174 4.52 -25.07 1.76
C THR A 174 5.32 -25.98 0.84
N LYS A 175 6.59 -26.24 1.17
CA LYS A 175 7.51 -26.97 0.31
C LYS A 175 7.82 -28.36 0.86
N VAL A 176 7.69 -29.39 0.01
CA VAL A 176 8.11 -30.74 0.35
C VAL A 176 9.63 -30.85 0.26
N LEU A 177 10.29 -31.33 1.35
CA LEU A 177 11.74 -31.43 1.44
C LEU A 177 12.25 -32.85 1.14
N SER A 178 11.48 -33.88 1.52
CA SER A 178 11.84 -35.28 1.29
C SER A 178 10.63 -36.10 0.93
N ASP A 179 10.86 -37.21 0.20
CA ASP A 179 9.86 -38.19 -0.17
C ASP A 179 8.71 -37.62 -1.04
N TRP A 180 7.55 -38.23 -0.97
CA TRP A 180 6.38 -37.83 -1.75
C TRP A 180 5.10 -38.04 -0.95
N ILE A 181 4.06 -37.26 -1.29
CA ILE A 181 2.71 -37.36 -0.76
C ILE A 181 1.68 -37.23 -1.87
N LYS A 182 0.57 -37.97 -1.74
CA LYS A 182 -0.65 -37.69 -2.51
C LYS A 182 -1.58 -36.88 -1.64
N VAL A 183 -1.97 -35.73 -2.14
CA VAL A 183 -2.83 -34.79 -1.42
C VAL A 183 -4.19 -34.70 -2.10
N ARG A 184 -5.26 -34.95 -1.34
CA ARG A 184 -6.63 -34.63 -1.75
C ARG A 184 -6.90 -33.17 -1.42
N VAL A 185 -7.17 -32.37 -2.43
CA VAL A 185 -7.45 -30.94 -2.26
C VAL A 185 -8.79 -30.72 -1.58
N THR A 186 -8.80 -29.90 -0.53
CA THR A 186 -9.98 -29.63 0.30
C THR A 186 -10.61 -28.26 0.02
N THR A 187 -9.88 -27.36 -0.66
CA THR A 187 -10.31 -25.97 -0.92
C THR A 187 -10.37 -25.68 -2.42
N ASN A 188 -11.27 -24.80 -2.83
CA ASN A 188 -11.28 -24.25 -4.18
C ASN A 188 -10.28 -23.09 -4.32
N PRO A 189 -9.86 -22.74 -5.56
CA PRO A 189 -9.11 -21.51 -5.82
C PRO A 189 -9.90 -20.29 -5.32
N GLY A 190 -9.23 -19.43 -4.56
CA GLY A 190 -9.85 -18.28 -3.90
C GLY A 190 -10.19 -18.52 -2.42
N GLU A 191 -10.21 -19.77 -1.96
CA GLU A 191 -10.55 -20.17 -0.57
C GLU A 191 -9.34 -20.72 0.20
N THR A 192 -8.17 -20.81 -0.42
CA THR A 192 -6.96 -21.35 0.21
C THR A 192 -6.49 -20.45 1.35
N PHE A 193 -5.71 -20.99 2.27
CA PHE A 193 -5.08 -20.23 3.35
C PHE A 193 -4.29 -19.04 2.81
N LEU A 194 -3.52 -19.24 1.72
CA LEU A 194 -2.81 -18.18 1.02
C LEU A 194 -3.77 -17.12 0.45
N ASP A 195 -4.91 -17.52 -0.10
CA ASP A 195 -5.92 -16.59 -0.61
C ASP A 195 -6.51 -15.73 0.49
N ARG A 196 -6.80 -16.36 1.64
CA ARG A 196 -7.28 -15.64 2.82
C ARG A 196 -6.23 -14.67 3.35
N MET A 197 -4.96 -15.08 3.39
CA MET A 197 -3.86 -14.19 3.76
C MET A 197 -3.71 -13.02 2.78
N ILE A 198 -3.73 -13.29 1.46
CA ILE A 198 -3.71 -12.24 0.44
C ILE A 198 -4.94 -11.34 0.58
N GLY A 199 -6.12 -11.91 0.77
CA GLY A 199 -7.37 -11.18 1.00
C GLY A 199 -7.34 -10.32 2.27
N LEU A 200 -6.70 -10.78 3.35
CA LEU A 200 -6.46 -9.99 4.56
C LEU A 200 -5.47 -8.85 4.30
N VAL A 201 -4.46 -9.08 3.48
CA VAL A 201 -3.48 -8.03 3.10
C VAL A 201 -4.09 -7.03 2.11
N GLU A 202 -4.93 -7.49 1.17
CA GLU A 202 -5.58 -6.66 0.14
C GLU A 202 -6.91 -6.07 0.59
N GLY A 203 -7.73 -6.87 1.28
CA GLY A 203 -9.06 -6.48 1.79
C GLY A 203 -8.99 -5.74 3.11
N ALA A 204 -7.89 -5.78 3.81
CA ALA A 204 -7.60 -4.82 4.83
C ALA A 204 -7.47 -3.47 4.11
N LYS A 205 -8.62 -2.76 3.94
CA LYS A 205 -8.60 -1.33 4.17
C LYS A 205 -7.81 -1.19 5.45
N ARG A 206 -6.52 -0.88 5.29
CA ARG A 206 -5.59 -0.74 6.40
C ARG A 206 -6.30 0.01 7.51
N GLN A 207 -6.72 -0.70 8.55
CA GLN A 207 -7.29 -0.03 9.72
C GLN A 207 -6.17 0.86 10.24
N LYS A 208 -6.44 2.17 10.25
CA LYS A 208 -5.48 3.12 10.79
C LYS A 208 -5.18 2.69 12.22
N THR A 209 -3.91 2.63 12.55
CA THR A 209 -3.51 2.35 13.93
C THR A 209 -4.05 3.45 14.85
N PRO A 210 -4.28 3.17 16.15
CA PRO A 210 -4.72 4.21 17.10
C PRO A 210 -3.84 5.46 17.06
N ASN A 211 -2.53 5.30 16.89
CA ASN A 211 -1.59 6.42 16.74
C ASN A 211 -1.82 7.23 15.46
N GLU A 212 -2.15 6.57 14.34
CA GLU A 212 -2.47 7.26 13.10
C GLU A 212 -3.78 8.04 13.20
N ILE A 213 -4.78 7.51 13.93
CA ILE A 213 -6.03 8.21 14.22
C ILE A 213 -5.74 9.43 15.08
N ALA A 214 -4.97 9.28 16.16
CA ALA A 214 -4.61 10.37 17.06
C ALA A 214 -3.84 11.48 16.33
N LEU A 215 -2.87 11.13 15.48
CA LEU A 215 -2.12 12.10 14.66
C LEU A 215 -3.03 12.78 13.63
N THR A 216 -3.96 12.07 13.01
CA THR A 216 -4.92 12.67 12.08
C THR A 216 -5.81 13.69 12.79
N LEU A 217 -6.31 13.36 13.99
CA LEU A 217 -7.11 14.27 14.81
C LEU A 217 -6.31 15.50 15.25
N LEU A 218 -5.04 15.31 15.65
CA LEU A 218 -4.14 16.40 15.99
C LEU A 218 -3.93 17.34 14.80
N LEU A 219 -3.64 16.80 13.61
CA LEU A 219 -3.45 17.58 12.39
C LEU A 219 -4.67 18.38 12.00
N VAL A 220 -5.85 17.76 12.06
CA VAL A 220 -7.12 18.46 11.79
C VAL A 220 -7.36 19.55 12.82
N GLY A 221 -7.14 19.26 14.10
CA GLY A 221 -7.30 20.26 15.18
C GLY A 221 -6.35 21.45 15.00
N LEU A 222 -5.05 21.20 14.73
CA LEU A 222 -4.08 22.25 14.44
C LEU A 222 -4.47 23.08 13.21
N THR A 223 -4.94 22.42 12.15
CA THR A 223 -5.38 23.08 10.93
C THR A 223 -6.53 24.05 11.19
N ILE A 224 -7.51 23.65 12.02
CA ILE A 224 -8.63 24.51 12.42
C ILE A 224 -8.14 25.70 13.24
N ILE A 225 -7.25 25.47 14.22
CA ILE A 225 -6.67 26.51 15.06
C ILE A 225 -5.91 27.52 14.22
N PHE A 226 -5.05 27.07 13.29
CA PHE A 226 -4.27 27.95 12.42
C PHE A 226 -5.15 28.69 11.41
N LEU A 227 -6.18 28.04 10.89
CA LEU A 227 -7.16 28.70 10.03
C LEU A 227 -7.84 29.86 10.79
N PHE A 228 -8.29 29.61 12.01
CA PHE A 228 -8.90 30.63 12.85
C PHE A 228 -7.92 31.76 13.17
N ALA A 229 -6.67 31.42 13.54
CA ALA A 229 -5.65 32.41 13.83
C ALA A 229 -5.34 33.30 12.62
N VAL A 230 -5.20 32.72 11.42
CA VAL A 230 -4.90 33.46 10.19
C VAL A 230 -6.09 34.37 9.79
N VAL A 231 -7.32 33.86 9.88
CA VAL A 231 -8.51 34.67 9.57
C VAL A 231 -8.67 35.85 10.54
N THR A 232 -8.34 35.67 11.81
CA THR A 232 -8.40 36.76 12.80
C THR A 232 -7.23 37.73 12.68
N LEU A 233 -6.14 37.35 12.04
CA LEU A 233 -4.96 38.22 11.87
C LEU A 233 -5.27 39.44 10.98
N GLU A 234 -6.12 39.31 9.96
CA GLU A 234 -6.46 40.39 9.03
C GLU A 234 -7.16 41.56 9.74
N PRO A 235 -8.24 41.38 10.53
CA PRO A 235 -8.85 42.46 11.29
C PRO A 235 -7.89 43.14 12.26
N PHE A 236 -6.99 42.39 12.90
CA PHE A 236 -5.97 42.95 13.77
C PHE A 236 -4.96 43.80 13.02
N ALA A 237 -4.55 43.36 11.83
CA ALA A 237 -3.64 44.13 10.96
C ALA A 237 -4.29 45.45 10.52
N ILE A 238 -5.55 45.40 10.10
CA ILE A 238 -6.30 46.60 9.73
C ILE A 238 -6.40 47.59 10.92
N TYR A 239 -6.70 47.09 12.12
CA TYR A 239 -6.76 47.88 13.35
C TYR A 239 -5.42 48.52 13.67
N SER A 240 -4.31 47.83 13.40
CA SER A 240 -2.92 48.35 13.60
C SER A 240 -2.43 49.30 12.50
N GLY A 241 -3.27 49.59 11.49
CA GLY A 241 -2.92 50.42 10.35
C GLY A 241 -2.01 49.76 9.32
N THR A 242 -1.90 48.43 9.35
CA THR A 242 -1.11 47.63 8.40
C THR A 242 -2.04 46.88 7.46
N VAL A 243 -1.69 46.75 6.18
CA VAL A 243 -2.43 45.94 5.21
C VAL A 243 -1.63 44.69 4.88
N ILE A 244 -2.20 43.55 5.17
CA ILE A 244 -1.60 42.26 4.81
C ILE A 244 -2.36 41.71 3.58
N SER A 245 -1.63 41.26 2.56
CA SER A 245 -2.27 40.66 1.38
C SER A 245 -2.89 39.30 1.73
N VAL A 246 -4.02 38.98 1.10
CA VAL A 246 -4.67 37.67 1.28
C VAL A 246 -3.71 36.55 0.86
N THR A 247 -2.92 36.76 -0.16
CA THR A 247 -1.89 35.82 -0.61
C THR A 247 -0.86 35.52 0.48
N ALA A 248 -0.42 36.52 1.22
CA ALA A 248 0.50 36.35 2.35
C ALA A 248 -0.16 35.56 3.50
N LEU A 249 -1.45 35.79 3.76
CA LEU A 249 -2.21 35.03 4.76
C LEU A 249 -2.36 33.56 4.36
N VAL A 250 -2.62 33.28 3.10
CA VAL A 250 -2.71 31.89 2.58
C VAL A 250 -1.34 31.22 2.67
N ALA A 251 -0.26 31.91 2.27
CA ALA A 251 1.09 31.38 2.40
C ALA A 251 1.45 31.08 3.85
N LEU A 252 1.10 31.97 4.79
CA LEU A 252 1.29 31.77 6.21
C LEU A 252 0.52 30.56 6.72
N LEU A 253 -0.75 30.41 6.32
CA LEU A 253 -1.57 29.25 6.70
C LEU A 253 -0.92 27.94 6.26
N VAL A 254 -0.48 27.86 5.00
CA VAL A 254 0.15 26.63 4.46
C VAL A 254 1.50 26.34 5.14
N CYS A 255 2.28 27.37 5.49
CA CYS A 255 3.52 27.20 6.26
C CYS A 255 3.27 26.69 7.69
N LEU A 256 2.18 27.10 8.32
CA LEU A 256 1.81 26.65 9.67
C LEU A 256 1.29 25.21 9.69
N ILE A 257 0.60 24.77 8.63
CA ILE A 257 0.07 23.43 8.54
C ILE A 257 1.21 22.43 8.25
N PRO A 258 1.43 21.41 9.09
CA PRO A 258 2.48 20.42 8.88
C PRO A 258 2.07 19.40 7.78
N THR A 259 2.00 19.85 6.53
CA THR A 259 1.55 19.06 5.37
C THR A 259 2.37 17.79 5.14
N THR A 260 3.67 17.83 5.49
CA THR A 260 4.59 16.69 5.36
C THR A 260 4.24 15.51 6.27
N ILE A 261 3.65 15.76 7.45
CA ILE A 261 3.26 14.70 8.38
C ILE A 261 2.09 13.89 7.82
N GLY A 262 1.14 14.53 7.14
CA GLY A 262 0.00 13.85 6.51
C GLY A 262 0.42 12.82 5.45
N GLY A 263 1.40 13.14 4.61
CA GLY A 263 1.97 12.24 3.60
C GLY A 263 2.89 11.17 4.20
N LEU A 264 3.71 11.54 5.19
CA LEU A 264 4.64 10.60 5.85
C LEU A 264 3.91 9.54 6.70
N LEU A 265 2.73 9.83 7.22
CA LEU A 265 1.98 8.92 8.08
C LEU A 265 1.67 7.60 7.37
N SER A 266 1.24 7.67 6.11
CA SER A 266 1.02 6.51 5.26
C SER A 266 2.31 5.74 4.97
N ALA A 267 3.42 6.46 4.77
CA ALA A 267 4.73 5.88 4.48
C ALA A 267 5.34 5.15 5.70
N ILE A 268 5.21 5.70 6.91
CA ILE A 268 5.75 5.12 8.16
C ILE A 268 5.07 3.78 8.47
N GLY A 269 3.76 3.67 8.28
CA GLY A 269 3.07 2.43 8.54
C GLY A 269 3.44 1.31 7.57
N ILE A 270 3.74 1.62 6.31
CA ILE A 270 4.22 0.65 5.32
C ILE A 270 5.67 0.23 5.63
N ALA A 271 6.53 1.17 6.01
CA ALA A 271 7.92 0.88 6.40
C ALA A 271 8.01 0.05 7.69
N GLY A 272 7.06 0.21 8.61
CA GLY A 272 6.96 -0.61 9.83
C GLY A 272 6.67 -2.08 9.52
N MET A 273 5.77 -2.37 8.58
CA MET A 273 5.48 -3.74 8.14
C MET A 273 6.67 -4.40 7.41
N ASP A 274 7.40 -3.66 6.57
CA ASP A 274 8.59 -4.18 5.87
C ASP A 274 9.69 -4.63 6.84
N ARG A 275 9.82 -3.97 8.01
CA ARG A 275 10.77 -4.39 9.06
C ARG A 275 10.35 -5.67 9.77
N LEU A 276 9.07 -5.95 9.94
CA LEU A 276 8.58 -7.17 10.59
C LEU A 276 8.71 -8.40 9.68
N LEU A 277 8.68 -8.21 8.36
CA LEU A 277 8.81 -9.28 7.37
C LEU A 277 10.27 -9.66 7.04
N ARG A 278 11.25 -8.80 7.35
CA ARG A 278 12.68 -9.04 7.08
C ARG A 278 13.46 -9.98 8.02
N PRO A 279 13.06 -10.28 9.24
CA PRO A 279 13.83 -11.19 10.12
C PRO A 279 13.91 -12.62 9.61
N CYS A 280 12.92 -13.10 8.84
CA CYS A 280 12.88 -14.51 8.40
C CYS A 280 13.95 -14.91 7.36
N CYS A 281 14.55 -13.98 6.62
CA CYS A 281 15.49 -14.32 5.54
C CYS A 281 16.98 -14.16 5.87
N ARG A 282 17.35 -13.83 7.11
CA ARG A 282 18.74 -13.51 7.49
C ARG A 282 19.48 -14.57 8.31
N SER A 283 18.89 -15.74 8.51
CA SER A 283 19.50 -16.82 9.30
C SER A 283 20.07 -17.98 8.47
N SER A 284 20.56 -17.71 7.24
CA SER A 284 21.34 -18.72 6.52
C SER A 284 22.53 -18.06 5.82
N ARG A 285 23.58 -17.78 6.59
CA ARG A 285 24.97 -17.70 6.17
C ARG A 285 25.86 -18.08 7.32
#